data_211ea87eea6b99639bae49715786f8bf
#
_entry.id   211ea87eea6b99639bae49715786f8bf
#
_cell.length_a   1.000
_cell.length_b   1.000
_cell.length_c   1.000
_cell.angle_alpha   90.00
_cell.angle_beta   90.00
_cell.angle_gamma   90.00
#
_symmetry.space_group_name_H-M   'P 1'
#
loop_
_entity.id
_entity.type
_entity.pdbx_description
1 polymer ?
#
loop_
_entity_poly.entity_id
_entity_poly.type
_entity_poly.pdbx_seq_one_letter_code
_entity_poly.pdbx_strand_id
1 'polypeptide(L)'
;MAKINTLIVDDEQDIRESLKDILQDEGHNIFLAENAEVARKIRDKEEINLILLDIWMPDCDGITLLKEWAKTNKINCPVLMMSGHGTIDTAIEATKIGAYDFLEKPISLQKLLNTINSALKKEIQVTKIDQNFLDESPLNWIADFRKKLIDLKSSNLVYLKGKEGNFINICLKNLVGTNYLLIDSSAVFKDNFIEKAAEKGCAAIIFKNLSKFENTKKIEIKKYLTLNNYKKIKIIFIDEVIENIFEDESLLKENILCMPDFSSNKDLIPDFSLAILNFYLSMNKHLGYKEIEISALNYLRISKLIDNIDALDNIIFNLIKNSVGQKISSEDVINHLSALDVKKNISVTNKDSFDINDSIFNQSLKEAREKFETLYFKFHMKKKLSTTDLAKQSGVERTHLYRKLKALGIKTK
;
A
#
# COMPACT_ATOMS: atom_id res chain seq x y z
N MET A 1 -6.96 -25.88 -17.02
CA MET A 1 -6.44 -24.49 -17.06
C MET A 1 -5.91 -24.25 -18.45
N ALA A 2 -6.13 -23.09 -19.05
CA ALA A 2 -5.48 -22.75 -20.31
C ALA A 2 -3.97 -22.67 -20.07
N LYS A 3 -3.17 -23.38 -20.90
CA LYS A 3 -1.70 -23.31 -20.82
C LYS A 3 -1.25 -21.90 -21.18
N ILE A 4 -0.28 -21.38 -20.43
CA ILE A 4 0.32 -20.07 -20.68
C ILE A 4 1.37 -20.22 -21.77
N ASN A 5 1.16 -19.59 -22.92
CA ASN A 5 2.11 -19.57 -24.02
C ASN A 5 3.23 -18.56 -23.72
N THR A 6 4.44 -19.04 -23.56
CA THR A 6 5.63 -18.23 -23.26
C THR A 6 6.63 -18.29 -24.38
N LEU A 7 7.02 -17.13 -24.91
CA LEU A 7 8.09 -17.00 -25.89
C LEU A 7 9.40 -16.63 -25.20
N ILE A 8 10.44 -17.44 -25.40
CA ILE A 8 11.81 -17.18 -24.93
C ILE A 8 12.66 -16.81 -26.12
N VAL A 9 13.22 -15.61 -26.09
CA VAL A 9 14.08 -15.06 -27.16
C VAL A 9 15.46 -14.80 -26.57
N ASP A 10 16.46 -15.58 -27.00
CA ASP A 10 17.83 -15.50 -26.50
C ASP A 10 18.73 -16.18 -27.54
N ASP A 11 19.91 -15.68 -27.84
CA ASP A 11 20.81 -16.30 -28.80
C ASP A 11 21.60 -17.49 -28.20
N GLU A 12 21.74 -17.54 -26.88
CA GLU A 12 22.41 -18.61 -26.15
C GLU A 12 21.49 -19.84 -25.98
N GLN A 13 21.85 -20.96 -26.63
CA GLN A 13 21.04 -22.18 -26.59
C GLN A 13 20.88 -22.72 -25.16
N ASP A 14 21.94 -22.73 -24.36
CA ASP A 14 21.94 -23.28 -23.00
C ASP A 14 20.96 -22.52 -22.10
N ILE A 15 20.85 -21.20 -22.28
CA ILE A 15 19.92 -20.35 -21.54
C ILE A 15 18.50 -20.66 -21.97
N ARG A 16 18.24 -20.76 -23.28
CA ARG A 16 16.90 -21.10 -23.79
C ARG A 16 16.40 -22.44 -23.27
N GLU A 17 17.25 -23.49 -23.31
CA GLU A 17 16.86 -24.82 -22.82
C GLU A 17 16.66 -24.84 -21.31
N SER A 18 17.52 -24.19 -20.52
CA SER A 18 17.36 -24.09 -19.07
C SER A 18 16.06 -23.38 -18.66
N LEU A 19 15.75 -22.24 -19.31
CA LEU A 19 14.50 -21.51 -19.06
C LEU A 19 13.28 -22.30 -19.49
N LYS A 20 13.38 -23.04 -20.62
CA LYS A 20 12.33 -23.91 -21.09
C LYS A 20 12.00 -25.00 -20.07
N ASP A 21 13.02 -25.72 -19.59
CA ASP A 21 12.82 -26.82 -18.63
C ASP A 21 12.13 -26.30 -17.36
N ILE A 22 12.63 -25.18 -16.80
CA ILE A 22 12.05 -24.54 -15.63
C ILE A 22 10.57 -24.19 -15.85
N LEU A 23 10.25 -23.55 -16.96
CA LEU A 23 8.89 -23.06 -17.20
C LEU A 23 7.93 -24.14 -17.67
N GLN A 24 8.43 -25.23 -18.30
CA GLN A 24 7.60 -26.41 -18.58
C GLN A 24 7.17 -27.12 -17.29
N ASP A 25 8.06 -27.22 -16.31
CA ASP A 25 7.73 -27.75 -14.98
C ASP A 25 6.66 -26.91 -14.27
N GLU A 26 6.64 -25.59 -14.52
CA GLU A 26 5.59 -24.68 -14.03
C GLU A 26 4.31 -24.70 -14.90
N GLY A 27 4.24 -25.57 -15.93
CA GLY A 27 3.05 -25.80 -16.75
C GLY A 27 2.88 -24.86 -17.93
N HIS A 28 3.91 -24.11 -18.32
CA HIS A 28 3.89 -23.25 -19.49
C HIS A 28 4.05 -24.05 -20.80
N ASN A 29 3.46 -23.53 -21.87
CA ASN A 29 3.73 -23.98 -23.22
C ASN A 29 4.81 -23.06 -23.84
N ILE A 30 5.96 -23.62 -24.21
CA ILE A 30 7.15 -22.84 -24.52
C ILE A 30 7.42 -22.77 -26.01
N PHE A 31 7.66 -21.56 -26.50
CA PHE A 31 8.15 -21.24 -27.81
C PHE A 31 9.57 -20.68 -27.72
N LEU A 32 10.50 -21.19 -28.50
CA LEU A 32 11.89 -20.78 -28.49
C LEU A 32 12.23 -20.01 -29.76
N ALA A 33 12.93 -18.87 -29.60
CA ALA A 33 13.47 -18.09 -30.69
C ALA A 33 14.96 -17.82 -30.44
N GLU A 34 15.82 -18.14 -31.38
CA GLU A 34 17.26 -17.92 -31.29
C GLU A 34 17.69 -16.52 -31.78
N ASN A 35 16.75 -15.76 -32.33
CA ASN A 35 16.99 -14.41 -32.83
C ASN A 35 15.65 -13.65 -33.03
N ALA A 36 15.76 -12.37 -33.36
CA ALA A 36 14.61 -11.50 -33.55
C ALA A 36 13.72 -11.90 -34.73
N GLU A 37 14.30 -12.46 -35.82
CA GLU A 37 13.55 -12.90 -36.99
C GLU A 37 12.61 -14.08 -36.66
N VAL A 38 13.13 -15.08 -35.94
CA VAL A 38 12.35 -16.21 -35.45
C VAL A 38 11.26 -15.76 -34.49
N ALA A 39 11.60 -14.85 -33.57
CA ALA A 39 10.65 -14.29 -32.61
C ALA A 39 9.47 -13.59 -33.29
N ARG A 40 9.72 -12.81 -34.36
CA ARG A 40 8.66 -12.18 -35.18
C ARG A 40 7.72 -13.23 -35.81
N LYS A 41 8.31 -14.28 -36.43
CA LYS A 41 7.55 -15.35 -37.06
C LYS A 41 6.64 -16.11 -36.09
N ILE A 42 7.14 -16.38 -34.89
CA ILE A 42 6.37 -17.04 -33.82
C ILE A 42 5.21 -16.15 -33.40
N ARG A 43 5.48 -14.87 -33.10
CA ARG A 43 4.46 -13.93 -32.69
C ARG A 43 3.34 -13.68 -33.73
N ASP A 44 3.66 -13.79 -35.00
CA ASP A 44 2.67 -13.61 -36.05
C ASP A 44 1.74 -14.83 -36.21
N LYS A 45 2.13 -15.99 -35.66
CA LYS A 45 1.40 -17.26 -35.76
C LYS A 45 0.72 -17.70 -34.49
N GLU A 46 1.30 -17.37 -33.34
CA GLU A 46 0.90 -17.90 -32.04
C GLU A 46 0.43 -16.79 -31.10
N GLU A 47 -0.58 -17.05 -30.29
CA GLU A 47 -0.98 -16.18 -29.20
C GLU A 47 0.00 -16.35 -28.04
N ILE A 48 0.83 -15.34 -27.80
CA ILE A 48 1.81 -15.33 -26.72
C ILE A 48 1.26 -14.56 -25.53
N ASN A 49 1.39 -15.15 -24.33
CA ASN A 49 0.94 -14.58 -23.06
C ASN A 49 2.07 -13.95 -22.26
N LEU A 50 3.32 -14.33 -22.52
CA LEU A 50 4.52 -13.83 -21.85
C LEU A 50 5.70 -13.90 -22.81
N ILE A 51 6.58 -12.89 -22.76
CA ILE A 51 7.83 -12.88 -23.51
C ILE A 51 9.00 -12.70 -22.53
N LEU A 52 10.00 -13.58 -22.60
CA LEU A 52 11.34 -13.38 -22.05
C LEU A 52 12.24 -12.98 -23.23
N LEU A 53 12.83 -11.79 -23.18
CA LEU A 53 13.59 -11.22 -24.32
C LEU A 53 14.98 -10.80 -23.87
N ASP A 54 15.98 -11.44 -24.44
CA ASP A 54 17.35 -11.00 -24.24
C ASP A 54 17.64 -9.67 -24.93
N ILE A 55 18.44 -8.83 -24.29
CA ILE A 55 18.86 -7.54 -24.83
C ILE A 55 19.93 -7.73 -25.92
N TRP A 56 20.92 -8.56 -25.64
CA TRP A 56 22.08 -8.67 -26.50
C TRP A 56 21.98 -9.87 -27.45
N MET A 57 21.51 -9.62 -28.65
CA MET A 57 21.45 -10.64 -29.72
C MET A 57 22.18 -10.15 -30.97
N PRO A 58 22.86 -11.05 -31.74
CA PRO A 58 23.71 -10.66 -32.87
C PRO A 58 23.00 -9.99 -34.03
N ASP A 59 21.75 -10.34 -34.29
CA ASP A 59 20.98 -9.87 -35.45
C ASP A 59 20.24 -8.56 -35.18
N CYS A 60 19.67 -8.41 -33.99
CA CYS A 60 18.92 -7.25 -33.57
C CYS A 60 18.85 -7.20 -32.06
N ASP A 61 19.25 -6.10 -31.44
CA ASP A 61 19.13 -5.99 -29.99
C ASP A 61 17.67 -5.99 -29.52
N GLY A 62 17.43 -6.60 -28.34
CA GLY A 62 16.09 -6.79 -27.80
C GLY A 62 15.34 -5.49 -27.54
N ILE A 63 16.04 -4.38 -27.26
CA ILE A 63 15.41 -3.06 -27.08
C ILE A 63 14.84 -2.55 -28.40
N THR A 64 15.56 -2.74 -29.49
CA THR A 64 15.11 -2.39 -30.83
C THR A 64 13.90 -3.23 -31.23
N LEU A 65 13.90 -4.54 -30.94
CA LEU A 65 12.76 -5.42 -31.19
C LEU A 65 11.54 -5.01 -30.34
N LEU A 66 11.75 -4.66 -29.08
CA LEU A 66 10.69 -4.15 -28.20
C LEU A 66 10.09 -2.84 -28.75
N LYS A 67 10.93 -1.89 -29.19
CA LYS A 67 10.50 -0.63 -29.84
C LYS A 67 9.66 -0.89 -31.10
N GLU A 68 10.04 -1.86 -31.91
CA GLU A 68 9.28 -2.25 -33.09
C GLU A 68 7.89 -2.76 -32.71
N TRP A 69 7.82 -3.65 -31.72
CA TRP A 69 6.55 -4.18 -31.23
C TRP A 69 5.68 -3.11 -30.56
N ALA A 70 6.26 -2.16 -29.84
CA ALA A 70 5.54 -1.02 -29.26
C ALA A 70 4.91 -0.15 -30.35
N LYS A 71 5.65 0.20 -31.39
CA LYS A 71 5.17 1.04 -32.51
C LYS A 71 4.03 0.40 -33.30
N THR A 72 4.03 -0.93 -33.41
CA THR A 72 3.01 -1.67 -34.17
C THR A 72 1.80 -2.08 -33.34
N ASN A 73 1.68 -1.57 -32.08
CA ASN A 73 0.64 -1.97 -31.12
C ASN A 73 0.56 -3.49 -30.89
N LYS A 74 1.66 -4.19 -31.09
CA LYS A 74 1.74 -5.64 -30.93
C LYS A 74 2.14 -6.06 -29.48
N ILE A 75 2.33 -5.14 -28.53
CA ILE A 75 2.61 -5.48 -27.12
C ILE A 75 1.29 -5.73 -26.39
N ASN A 76 0.76 -6.94 -26.51
CA ASN A 76 -0.49 -7.38 -25.87
C ASN A 76 -0.25 -8.30 -24.67
N CYS A 77 1.01 -8.58 -24.36
CA CYS A 77 1.42 -9.42 -23.24
C CYS A 77 2.65 -8.81 -22.56
N PRO A 78 2.90 -9.13 -21.28
CA PRO A 78 4.09 -8.66 -20.59
C PRO A 78 5.37 -9.15 -21.26
N VAL A 79 6.35 -8.25 -21.35
CA VAL A 79 7.71 -8.52 -21.84
C VAL A 79 8.68 -8.33 -20.71
N LEU A 80 9.42 -9.38 -20.34
CA LEU A 80 10.50 -9.36 -19.37
C LEU A 80 11.82 -9.32 -20.12
N MET A 81 12.59 -8.25 -19.92
CA MET A 81 13.92 -8.14 -20.54
C MET A 81 14.94 -8.92 -19.74
N MET A 82 15.90 -9.58 -20.42
CA MET A 82 16.99 -10.30 -19.80
C MET A 82 18.33 -9.68 -20.24
N SER A 83 19.33 -9.59 -19.36
CA SER A 83 20.66 -9.10 -19.74
C SER A 83 21.77 -9.57 -18.83
N GLY A 84 22.92 -9.92 -19.38
CA GLY A 84 24.14 -10.24 -18.65
C GLY A 84 24.96 -9.00 -18.24
N HIS A 85 24.74 -7.85 -18.85
CA HIS A 85 25.48 -6.61 -18.62
C HIS A 85 24.53 -5.41 -18.56
N GLY A 86 23.41 -5.55 -17.84
CA GLY A 86 22.42 -4.48 -17.74
C GLY A 86 22.92 -3.31 -16.89
N THR A 87 23.09 -2.14 -17.50
CA THR A 87 23.19 -0.92 -16.73
C THR A 87 21.79 -0.49 -16.27
N ILE A 88 21.71 0.26 -15.17
CA ILE A 88 20.47 0.85 -14.68
C ILE A 88 19.76 1.65 -15.79
N ASP A 89 20.54 2.32 -16.63
CA ASP A 89 20.02 3.12 -17.75
C ASP A 89 19.29 2.28 -18.79
N THR A 90 19.81 1.09 -19.10
CA THR A 90 19.19 0.14 -20.05
C THR A 90 17.86 -0.41 -19.54
N ALA A 91 17.79 -0.71 -18.24
CA ALA A 91 16.55 -1.16 -17.59
C ALA A 91 15.49 -0.05 -17.58
N ILE A 92 15.90 1.21 -17.31
CA ILE A 92 15.02 2.38 -17.34
C ILE A 92 14.50 2.62 -18.77
N GLU A 93 15.36 2.50 -19.78
CA GLU A 93 14.97 2.66 -21.20
C GLU A 93 13.94 1.59 -21.60
N ALA A 94 14.21 0.32 -21.32
CA ALA A 94 13.28 -0.78 -21.62
C ALA A 94 11.91 -0.57 -20.99
N THR A 95 11.86 -0.16 -19.72
CA THR A 95 10.60 0.12 -19.01
C THR A 95 9.83 1.29 -19.64
N LYS A 96 10.52 2.35 -20.07
CA LYS A 96 9.88 3.49 -20.78
C LYS A 96 9.28 3.09 -22.13
N ILE A 97 9.81 2.07 -22.78
CA ILE A 97 9.32 1.57 -24.07
C ILE A 97 8.08 0.66 -23.87
N GLY A 98 7.94 0.04 -22.69
CA GLY A 98 6.81 -0.82 -22.37
C GLY A 98 7.20 -2.23 -21.91
N ALA A 99 8.47 -2.48 -21.58
CA ALA A 99 8.83 -3.70 -20.85
C ALA A 99 8.16 -3.70 -19.48
N TYR A 100 7.72 -4.88 -19.05
CA TYR A 100 7.11 -5.04 -17.73
C TYR A 100 8.15 -4.97 -16.62
N ASP A 101 9.31 -5.65 -16.80
CA ASP A 101 10.39 -5.68 -15.82
C ASP A 101 11.69 -6.14 -16.50
N PHE A 102 12.77 -6.19 -15.70
CA PHE A 102 14.12 -6.52 -16.11
C PHE A 102 14.73 -7.61 -15.22
N LEU A 103 15.36 -8.62 -15.83
CA LEU A 103 16.04 -9.73 -15.18
C LEU A 103 17.54 -9.71 -15.53
N GLU A 104 18.39 -9.61 -14.52
CA GLU A 104 19.85 -9.66 -14.68
C GLU A 104 20.32 -11.10 -14.69
N LYS A 105 21.10 -11.49 -15.70
CA LYS A 105 21.77 -12.79 -15.80
C LYS A 105 23.04 -12.80 -14.91
N PRO A 106 23.31 -13.83 -14.10
CA PRO A 106 22.58 -15.11 -14.03
C PRO A 106 21.25 -14.99 -13.26
N ILE A 107 20.16 -15.46 -13.87
CA ILE A 107 18.81 -15.32 -13.34
C ILE A 107 18.59 -16.41 -12.28
N SER A 108 18.36 -16.01 -11.03
CA SER A 108 17.96 -16.97 -10.00
C SER A 108 16.54 -17.48 -10.24
N LEU A 109 16.31 -18.77 -10.01
CA LEU A 109 15.00 -19.42 -10.17
C LEU A 109 13.90 -18.65 -9.47
N GLN A 110 14.13 -18.26 -8.23
CA GLN A 110 13.16 -17.56 -7.42
C GLN A 110 12.79 -16.17 -7.98
N LYS A 111 13.80 -15.42 -8.47
CA LYS A 111 13.57 -14.11 -9.10
C LYS A 111 12.80 -14.26 -10.41
N LEU A 112 13.14 -15.25 -11.24
CA LEU A 112 12.43 -15.57 -12.49
C LEU A 112 10.95 -15.83 -12.23
N LEU A 113 10.63 -16.80 -11.38
CA LEU A 113 9.26 -17.22 -11.09
C LEU A 113 8.45 -16.10 -10.44
N ASN A 114 9.06 -15.32 -9.53
CA ASN A 114 8.40 -14.17 -8.92
C ASN A 114 8.03 -13.10 -9.95
N THR A 115 8.96 -12.76 -10.83
CA THR A 115 8.74 -11.73 -11.86
C THR A 115 7.71 -12.20 -12.89
N ILE A 116 7.78 -13.47 -13.33
CA ILE A 116 6.80 -14.06 -14.24
C ILE A 116 5.40 -14.08 -13.61
N ASN A 117 5.29 -14.56 -12.38
CA ASN A 117 4.02 -14.57 -11.67
C ASN A 117 3.43 -13.17 -11.48
N SER A 118 4.28 -12.17 -11.29
CA SER A 118 3.85 -10.77 -11.22
C SER A 118 3.41 -10.24 -12.59
N ALA A 119 4.09 -10.62 -13.66
CA ALA A 119 3.79 -10.19 -15.03
C ALA A 119 2.53 -10.85 -15.60
N LEU A 120 2.33 -12.13 -15.33
CA LEU A 120 1.17 -12.91 -15.79
C LEU A 120 -0.08 -12.68 -14.93
N LYS A 121 0.08 -12.12 -13.75
CA LYS A 121 -1.07 -11.63 -13.02
C LYS A 121 -1.66 -10.53 -13.91
N LYS A 122 -2.63 -10.89 -14.80
CA LYS A 122 -3.68 -9.97 -15.20
C LYS A 122 -3.99 -9.20 -13.95
N GLU A 123 -4.00 -7.86 -13.99
CA GLU A 123 -4.33 -7.03 -12.85
C GLU A 123 -5.34 -7.80 -12.02
N ILE A 124 -4.90 -8.28 -10.86
CA ILE A 124 -5.86 -8.79 -9.93
C ILE A 124 -6.71 -7.55 -9.74
N GLN A 125 -7.87 -7.49 -10.38
CA GLN A 125 -8.92 -6.55 -10.03
C GLN A 125 -9.39 -6.99 -8.65
N VAL A 126 -8.47 -6.86 -7.74
CA VAL A 126 -8.75 -7.09 -6.34
C VAL A 126 -9.46 -5.83 -5.91
N THR A 127 -10.75 -5.88 -6.09
CA THR A 127 -11.60 -4.98 -5.37
C THR A 127 -11.22 -5.11 -3.90
N LYS A 128 -10.77 -4.02 -3.29
CA LYS A 128 -10.62 -3.93 -1.83
C LYS A 128 -11.85 -4.54 -1.18
N ILE A 129 -11.75 -4.97 0.08
CA ILE A 129 -12.93 -5.41 0.80
C ILE A 129 -14.10 -4.49 0.46
N ASP A 130 -15.21 -5.09 0.07
CA ASP A 130 -16.41 -4.40 -0.40
C ASP A 130 -17.64 -4.88 0.38
N GLN A 131 -18.82 -4.60 -0.15
CA GLN A 131 -20.08 -5.02 0.44
C GLN A 131 -20.15 -6.55 0.63
N ASN A 132 -19.62 -7.34 -0.30
CA ASN A 132 -19.67 -8.80 -0.22
C ASN A 132 -18.88 -9.32 0.97
N PHE A 133 -17.75 -8.68 1.32
CA PHE A 133 -17.01 -9.02 2.54
C PHE A 133 -17.86 -8.83 3.78
N LEU A 134 -18.61 -7.72 3.86
CA LEU A 134 -19.49 -7.47 4.97
C LEU A 134 -20.66 -8.46 5.01
N ASP A 135 -21.22 -8.85 3.86
CA ASP A 135 -22.40 -9.71 3.76
C ASP A 135 -22.08 -11.20 3.95
N GLU A 136 -20.93 -11.67 3.46
CA GLU A 136 -20.56 -13.08 3.37
C GLU A 136 -19.56 -13.54 4.43
N SER A 137 -18.91 -12.61 5.15
CA SER A 137 -17.89 -12.97 6.14
C SER A 137 -18.49 -13.84 7.27
N PRO A 138 -17.87 -14.99 7.58
CA PRO A 138 -18.32 -15.89 8.63
C PRO A 138 -17.94 -15.43 10.04
N LEU A 139 -17.19 -14.33 10.18
CA LEU A 139 -16.75 -13.80 11.46
C LEU A 139 -17.94 -13.34 12.31
N ASN A 140 -18.05 -13.88 13.53
CA ASN A 140 -19.09 -13.49 14.50
C ASN A 140 -19.10 -11.98 14.74
N TRP A 141 -17.91 -11.37 14.85
CA TRP A 141 -17.80 -9.92 15.00
C TRP A 141 -18.45 -9.17 13.83
N ILE A 142 -18.23 -9.60 12.59
CA ILE A 142 -18.84 -9.01 11.39
C ILE A 142 -20.36 -9.26 11.37
N ALA A 143 -20.81 -10.41 11.82
CA ALA A 143 -22.25 -10.72 11.91
C ALA A 143 -22.96 -9.75 12.89
N ASP A 144 -22.40 -9.54 14.07
CA ASP A 144 -22.93 -8.59 15.07
C ASP A 144 -22.87 -7.16 14.57
N PHE A 145 -21.77 -6.78 13.94
CA PHE A 145 -21.58 -5.47 13.32
C PHE A 145 -22.64 -5.20 12.24
N ARG A 146 -22.87 -6.17 11.35
CA ARG A 146 -23.87 -6.11 10.28
C ARG A 146 -25.28 -5.96 10.84
N LYS A 147 -25.62 -6.73 11.89
CA LYS A 147 -26.92 -6.59 12.55
C LYS A 147 -27.14 -5.16 13.05
N LYS A 148 -26.15 -4.61 13.77
CA LYS A 148 -26.20 -3.24 14.27
C LYS A 148 -26.27 -2.20 13.14
N LEU A 149 -25.54 -2.41 12.06
CA LEU A 149 -25.58 -1.53 10.87
C LEU A 149 -26.99 -1.51 10.24
N ILE A 150 -27.66 -2.66 10.21
CA ILE A 150 -29.03 -2.77 9.70
C ILE A 150 -30.00 -2.01 10.62
N ASP A 151 -29.90 -2.19 11.94
CA ASP A 151 -30.73 -1.49 12.92
C ASP A 151 -30.60 0.03 12.79
N LEU A 152 -29.38 0.51 12.53
CA LEU A 152 -29.10 1.93 12.34
C LEU A 152 -29.62 2.53 11.02
N LYS A 153 -30.10 1.70 10.08
CA LYS A 153 -30.76 2.22 8.86
C LYS A 153 -32.03 3.03 9.18
N SER A 154 -32.75 2.65 10.21
CA SER A 154 -33.95 3.36 10.66
C SER A 154 -33.65 4.62 11.47
N SER A 155 -32.48 4.76 12.03
CA SER A 155 -32.08 5.89 12.86
C SER A 155 -31.73 7.11 12.01
N ASN A 156 -32.27 8.29 12.39
CA ASN A 156 -31.92 9.55 11.73
C ASN A 156 -30.58 10.15 12.24
N LEU A 157 -30.04 9.62 13.31
CA LEU A 157 -28.78 10.05 13.89
C LEU A 157 -27.87 8.84 14.06
N VAL A 158 -26.68 8.87 13.47
CA VAL A 158 -25.71 7.77 13.52
C VAL A 158 -24.32 8.32 13.77
N TYR A 159 -23.58 7.67 14.64
CA TYR A 159 -22.16 7.95 14.87
C TYR A 159 -21.31 6.75 14.44
N LEU A 160 -20.45 6.95 13.44
CA LEU A 160 -19.47 5.98 12.99
C LEU A 160 -18.13 6.29 13.67
N LYS A 161 -17.78 5.51 14.70
CA LYS A 161 -16.53 5.69 15.43
C LYS A 161 -15.40 4.90 14.78
N GLY A 162 -14.40 5.59 14.24
CA GLY A 162 -13.22 4.98 13.66
C GLY A 162 -12.49 5.87 12.67
N LYS A 163 -11.36 5.38 12.18
CA LYS A 163 -10.57 6.06 11.16
C LYS A 163 -11.28 6.05 9.83
N GLU A 164 -11.19 7.18 9.13
CA GLU A 164 -11.69 7.29 7.77
C GLU A 164 -10.97 6.29 6.85
N GLY A 165 -11.74 5.57 6.03
CA GLY A 165 -11.24 4.55 5.13
C GLY A 165 -12.32 3.88 4.29
N ASN A 166 -11.93 2.86 3.53
CA ASN A 166 -12.85 2.14 2.66
C ASN A 166 -13.98 1.44 3.43
N PHE A 167 -13.69 0.89 4.61
CA PHE A 167 -14.69 0.20 5.41
C PHE A 167 -15.80 1.14 5.89
N ILE A 168 -15.47 2.39 6.27
CA ILE A 168 -16.48 3.42 6.58
C ILE A 168 -17.30 3.76 5.33
N ASN A 169 -16.69 3.83 4.15
CA ASN A 169 -17.41 4.10 2.91
C ASN A 169 -18.42 2.98 2.57
N ILE A 170 -18.10 1.73 2.86
CA ILE A 170 -19.03 0.59 2.74
C ILE A 170 -20.22 0.80 3.70
N CYS A 171 -19.96 1.19 4.95
CA CYS A 171 -21.03 1.48 5.93
C CYS A 171 -21.92 2.63 5.47
N LEU A 172 -21.34 3.72 4.96
CA LEU A 172 -22.12 4.86 4.44
C LEU A 172 -23.00 4.46 3.27
N LYS A 173 -22.46 3.66 2.33
CA LYS A 173 -23.25 3.16 1.19
C LYS A 173 -24.46 2.33 1.66
N ASN A 174 -24.28 1.55 2.74
CA ASN A 174 -25.39 0.79 3.35
C ASN A 174 -26.42 1.66 4.04
N LEU A 175 -25.99 2.72 4.72
CA LEU A 175 -26.87 3.57 5.53
C LEU A 175 -27.66 4.58 4.68
N VAL A 176 -27.04 5.14 3.63
CA VAL A 176 -27.59 6.30 2.90
C VAL A 176 -27.37 6.26 1.39
N GLY A 177 -26.72 5.21 0.84
CA GLY A 177 -26.40 5.16 -0.58
C GLY A 177 -25.30 6.16 -0.96
N THR A 178 -25.48 6.86 -2.08
CA THR A 178 -24.49 7.81 -2.62
C THR A 178 -24.96 9.27 -2.56
N ASN A 179 -26.22 9.53 -2.16
CA ASN A 179 -26.81 10.86 -2.17
C ASN A 179 -26.72 11.53 -0.79
N TYR A 180 -25.55 12.10 -0.46
CA TYR A 180 -25.33 12.79 0.80
C TYR A 180 -24.47 14.05 0.64
N LEU A 181 -24.59 14.98 1.56
CA LEU A 181 -23.73 16.15 1.70
C LEU A 181 -22.61 15.85 2.71
N LEU A 182 -21.36 15.98 2.28
CA LEU A 182 -20.20 15.81 3.15
C LEU A 182 -19.72 17.16 3.66
N ILE A 183 -19.50 17.27 4.95
CA ILE A 183 -19.05 18.48 5.64
C ILE A 183 -17.82 18.15 6.48
N ASP A 184 -16.75 18.86 6.27
CA ASP A 184 -15.51 18.80 7.07
C ASP A 184 -15.29 20.11 7.85
N SER A 185 -14.22 20.18 8.61
CA SER A 185 -13.87 21.34 9.45
C SER A 185 -13.60 22.63 8.65
N SER A 186 -13.29 22.54 7.34
CA SER A 186 -13.06 23.69 6.47
C SER A 186 -14.35 24.34 5.96
N ALA A 187 -15.48 23.64 6.05
CA ALA A 187 -16.75 24.10 5.53
C ALA A 187 -17.24 25.39 6.24
N VAL A 188 -17.75 26.32 5.44
CA VAL A 188 -18.42 27.52 5.94
C VAL A 188 -19.92 27.26 5.98
N PHE A 189 -20.50 27.32 7.17
CA PHE A 189 -21.94 27.18 7.34
C PHE A 189 -22.64 28.49 6.92
N LYS A 190 -23.68 28.35 6.14
CA LYS A 190 -24.67 29.41 5.91
C LYS A 190 -25.91 29.06 6.68
N ASP A 191 -26.64 30.06 7.15
CA ASP A 191 -27.92 29.88 7.84
C ASP A 191 -28.82 28.89 7.07
N ASN A 192 -29.44 27.98 7.80
CA ASN A 192 -30.35 26.95 7.28
C ASN A 192 -29.74 25.98 6.25
N PHE A 193 -28.42 25.70 6.31
CA PHE A 193 -27.76 24.81 5.34
C PHE A 193 -28.35 23.38 5.36
N ILE A 194 -28.80 22.90 6.52
CA ILE A 194 -29.37 21.56 6.67
C ILE A 194 -30.77 21.49 6.03
N GLU A 195 -31.60 22.54 6.22
CA GLU A 195 -32.89 22.64 5.57
C GLU A 195 -32.76 22.71 4.06
N LYS A 196 -31.79 23.50 3.56
CA LYS A 196 -31.48 23.57 2.14
C LYS A 196 -30.95 22.25 1.56
N ALA A 197 -30.21 21.46 2.34
CA ALA A 197 -29.77 20.13 1.91
C ALA A 197 -30.94 19.14 1.80
N ALA A 198 -31.89 19.22 2.76
CA ALA A 198 -33.14 18.44 2.73
C ALA A 198 -34.03 18.82 1.54
N GLU A 199 -34.18 20.12 1.27
CA GLU A 199 -34.94 20.64 0.12
C GLU A 199 -34.35 20.22 -1.22
N LYS A 200 -33.02 20.09 -1.30
CA LYS A 200 -32.28 19.56 -2.48
C LYS A 200 -32.36 18.04 -2.61
N GLY A 201 -33.08 17.36 -1.72
CA GLY A 201 -33.25 15.90 -1.77
C GLY A 201 -32.05 15.09 -1.32
N CYS A 202 -31.10 15.66 -0.56
CA CYS A 202 -30.02 14.88 0.03
C CYS A 202 -30.60 13.87 1.04
N ALA A 203 -30.16 12.62 0.96
CA ALA A 203 -30.56 11.57 1.89
C ALA A 203 -29.96 11.74 3.28
N ALA A 204 -28.75 12.31 3.36
CA ALA A 204 -28.05 12.52 4.61
C ALA A 204 -27.07 13.70 4.55
N ILE A 205 -26.70 14.19 5.74
CA ILE A 205 -25.56 15.08 5.97
C ILE A 205 -24.53 14.32 6.81
N ILE A 206 -23.29 14.32 6.36
CA ILE A 206 -22.19 13.61 6.99
C ILE A 206 -21.16 14.62 7.49
N PHE A 207 -20.92 14.65 8.80
CA PHE A 207 -19.89 15.45 9.42
C PHE A 207 -18.64 14.59 9.67
N LYS A 208 -17.52 14.97 9.06
CA LYS A 208 -16.23 14.27 9.24
C LYS A 208 -15.31 15.00 10.20
N ASN A 209 -14.64 14.23 11.07
CA ASN A 209 -13.64 14.76 12.00
C ASN A 209 -14.16 15.93 12.85
N LEU A 210 -15.28 15.71 13.51
CA LEU A 210 -15.96 16.72 14.31
C LEU A 210 -15.05 17.29 15.41
N SER A 211 -14.14 16.49 15.94
CA SER A 211 -13.07 16.90 16.88
C SER A 211 -12.26 18.08 16.37
N LYS A 212 -12.10 18.22 15.06
CA LYS A 212 -11.35 19.31 14.41
C LYS A 212 -12.17 20.57 14.13
N PHE A 213 -13.47 20.57 14.39
CA PHE A 213 -14.31 21.74 14.19
C PHE A 213 -14.10 22.79 15.29
N GLU A 214 -14.19 24.06 14.94
CA GLU A 214 -14.22 25.16 15.88
C GLU A 214 -15.42 25.06 16.84
N ASN A 215 -15.26 25.51 18.07
CA ASN A 215 -16.32 25.43 19.09
C ASN A 215 -17.60 26.15 18.66
N THR A 216 -17.49 27.26 17.94
CA THR A 216 -18.63 28.02 17.38
C THR A 216 -19.47 27.14 16.47
N LYS A 217 -18.81 26.42 15.54
CA LYS A 217 -19.48 25.49 14.62
C LYS A 217 -20.09 24.28 15.34
N LYS A 218 -19.42 23.76 16.37
CA LYS A 218 -19.96 22.67 17.21
C LYS A 218 -21.24 23.11 17.93
N ILE A 219 -21.29 24.35 18.43
CA ILE A 219 -22.48 24.91 19.08
C ILE A 219 -23.62 25.05 18.07
N GLU A 220 -23.36 25.50 16.86
CA GLU A 220 -24.39 25.59 15.81
C GLU A 220 -24.98 24.21 15.45
N ILE A 221 -24.12 23.21 15.28
CA ILE A 221 -24.55 21.83 15.02
C ILE A 221 -25.39 21.32 16.20
N LYS A 222 -24.94 21.54 17.45
CA LYS A 222 -25.68 21.17 18.67
C LYS A 222 -27.07 21.84 18.71
N LYS A 223 -27.10 23.13 18.49
CA LYS A 223 -28.38 23.90 18.47
C LYS A 223 -29.37 23.33 17.44
N TYR A 224 -28.85 22.94 16.25
CA TYR A 224 -29.72 22.34 15.24
C TYR A 224 -30.23 20.96 15.66
N LEU A 225 -29.44 20.15 16.31
CA LEU A 225 -29.85 18.84 16.80
C LEU A 225 -30.89 18.93 17.93
N THR A 226 -30.75 19.90 18.84
CA THR A 226 -31.68 20.10 19.93
C THR A 226 -33.07 20.58 19.48
N LEU A 227 -33.15 21.33 18.38
CA LEU A 227 -34.43 21.83 17.80
C LEU A 227 -35.25 20.73 17.10
N ASN A 228 -34.87 19.46 17.19
CA ASN A 228 -35.54 18.30 16.57
C ASN A 228 -35.72 18.36 15.03
N ASN A 229 -35.02 19.27 14.35
CA ASN A 229 -35.10 19.44 12.90
C ASN A 229 -34.45 18.32 12.11
N TYR A 230 -33.58 17.48 12.76
CA TYR A 230 -32.89 16.33 12.13
C TYR A 230 -33.85 15.18 11.76
N LYS A 231 -35.11 15.17 12.22
CA LYS A 231 -36.09 14.13 11.84
C LYS A 231 -36.37 14.08 10.33
N LYS A 232 -36.07 15.16 9.61
CA LYS A 232 -36.31 15.27 8.15
C LYS A 232 -35.15 14.75 7.29
N ILE A 233 -33.93 14.60 7.82
CA ILE A 233 -32.74 14.17 7.10
C ILE A 233 -31.85 13.38 8.05
N LYS A 234 -31.21 12.32 7.53
CA LYS A 234 -30.29 11.53 8.33
C LYS A 234 -28.99 12.32 8.58
N ILE A 235 -28.52 12.32 9.82
CA ILE A 235 -27.24 12.94 10.21
C ILE A 235 -26.26 11.85 10.64
N ILE A 236 -25.08 11.87 10.06
CA ILE A 236 -24.03 10.90 10.34
C ILE A 236 -22.75 11.63 10.77
N PHE A 237 -22.21 11.26 11.90
CA PHE A 237 -20.90 11.72 12.37
C PHE A 237 -19.85 10.63 12.13
N ILE A 238 -18.67 11.04 11.67
CA ILE A 238 -17.51 10.17 11.49
C ILE A 238 -16.33 10.78 12.22
N ASP A 239 -15.85 10.12 13.27
CA ASP A 239 -14.67 10.55 14.01
C ASP A 239 -14.00 9.36 14.73
N GLU A 240 -12.71 9.49 15.06
CA GLU A 240 -11.98 8.54 15.90
C GLU A 240 -12.36 8.69 17.38
N VAL A 241 -12.70 9.90 17.80
CA VAL A 241 -13.07 10.24 19.16
C VAL A 241 -14.54 10.67 19.20
N ILE A 242 -15.29 10.12 20.14
CA ILE A 242 -16.68 10.55 20.35
C ILE A 242 -16.66 11.92 21.02
N GLU A 243 -17.00 12.94 20.28
CA GLU A 243 -17.23 14.28 20.82
C GLU A 243 -18.58 14.33 21.53
N ASN A 244 -18.59 14.87 22.74
CA ASN A 244 -19.82 14.99 23.54
C ASN A 244 -20.63 16.20 23.07
N ILE A 245 -21.35 16.06 21.93
CA ILE A 245 -22.19 17.10 21.36
C ILE A 245 -23.60 17.05 21.97
N PHE A 246 -23.97 15.89 22.51
CA PHE A 246 -25.30 15.64 22.99
C PHE A 246 -25.36 15.79 24.53
N GLU A 247 -26.40 16.40 25.04
CA GLU A 247 -26.66 16.46 26.50
C GLU A 247 -27.15 15.09 27.01
N ASP A 248 -27.79 14.33 26.15
CA ASP A 248 -28.26 12.97 26.46
C ASP A 248 -27.32 11.91 25.91
N GLU A 249 -26.45 11.37 26.78
CA GLU A 249 -25.54 10.26 26.44
C GLU A 249 -26.25 8.98 26.02
N SER A 250 -27.56 8.81 26.35
CA SER A 250 -28.33 7.61 26.00
C SER A 250 -28.55 7.52 24.50
N LEU A 251 -28.83 8.65 23.84
CA LEU A 251 -29.03 8.76 22.40
C LEU A 251 -27.76 8.35 21.63
N LEU A 252 -26.60 8.64 22.18
CA LEU A 252 -25.32 8.25 21.58
C LEU A 252 -25.08 6.73 21.69
N LYS A 253 -25.32 6.12 22.85
CA LYS A 253 -25.01 4.70 23.08
C LYS A 253 -25.71 3.74 22.11
N GLU A 254 -26.96 4.04 21.79
CA GLU A 254 -27.77 3.21 20.86
C GLU A 254 -27.35 3.42 19.40
N ASN A 255 -26.92 4.63 19.05
CA ASN A 255 -26.68 5.05 17.66
C ASN A 255 -25.19 5.06 17.25
N ILE A 256 -24.29 4.52 18.07
CA ILE A 256 -22.87 4.39 17.74
C ILE A 256 -22.58 3.06 17.06
N LEU A 257 -21.88 3.10 15.92
CA LEU A 257 -21.27 1.94 15.29
C LEU A 257 -19.76 2.10 15.37
N CYS A 258 -19.11 1.23 16.12
CA CYS A 258 -17.65 1.23 16.26
C CYS A 258 -17.01 0.38 15.14
N MET A 259 -16.09 0.98 14.39
CA MET A 259 -15.24 0.26 13.45
C MET A 259 -14.27 -0.66 14.20
N PRO A 260 -13.73 -1.73 13.56
CA PRO A 260 -12.70 -2.55 14.18
C PRO A 260 -11.47 -1.69 14.51
N ASP A 261 -11.14 -1.63 15.81
CA ASP A 261 -9.95 -0.91 16.31
C ASP A 261 -8.92 -1.95 16.77
N PHE A 262 -7.91 -2.15 15.95
CA PHE A 262 -6.82 -3.08 16.23
C PHE A 262 -5.71 -2.47 17.09
N SER A 263 -5.74 -1.18 17.34
CA SER A 263 -4.80 -0.55 18.28
C SER A 263 -5.11 -0.93 19.73
N SER A 264 -6.40 -1.00 20.07
CA SER A 264 -6.88 -1.39 21.40
C SER A 264 -7.18 -2.88 21.54
N ASN A 265 -7.47 -3.60 20.46
CA ASN A 265 -7.79 -5.02 20.47
C ASN A 265 -7.06 -5.80 19.38
N LYS A 266 -5.79 -6.14 19.65
CA LYS A 266 -4.91 -6.85 18.72
C LYS A 266 -5.30 -8.32 18.51
N ASP A 267 -6.05 -8.91 19.43
CA ASP A 267 -6.46 -10.30 19.33
C ASP A 267 -7.49 -10.55 18.22
N LEU A 268 -8.10 -9.50 17.69
CA LEU A 268 -8.97 -9.59 16.51
C LEU A 268 -8.17 -9.75 15.19
N ILE A 269 -6.92 -9.33 15.15
CA ILE A 269 -6.12 -9.28 13.89
C ILE A 269 -6.01 -10.66 13.22
N PRO A 270 -5.71 -11.77 13.91
CA PRO A 270 -5.63 -13.09 13.29
C PRO A 270 -6.92 -13.50 12.58
N ASP A 271 -8.06 -13.36 13.26
CA ASP A 271 -9.36 -13.74 12.71
C ASP A 271 -9.75 -12.90 11.51
N PHE A 272 -9.54 -11.58 11.57
CA PHE A 272 -9.76 -10.69 10.44
C PHE A 272 -8.80 -10.97 9.28
N SER A 273 -7.53 -11.33 9.57
CA SER A 273 -6.57 -11.71 8.53
C SER A 273 -7.03 -12.93 7.73
N LEU A 274 -7.53 -13.95 8.43
CA LEU A 274 -8.06 -15.15 7.78
C LEU A 274 -9.36 -14.87 7.02
N ALA A 275 -10.24 -14.04 7.55
CA ALA A 275 -11.48 -13.68 6.88
C ALA A 275 -11.20 -12.88 5.59
N ILE A 276 -10.28 -11.92 5.63
CA ILE A 276 -9.86 -11.13 4.46
C ILE A 276 -9.18 -12.02 3.42
N LEU A 277 -8.27 -12.93 3.86
CA LEU A 277 -7.64 -13.90 2.96
C LEU A 277 -8.71 -14.75 2.24
N ASN A 278 -9.62 -15.36 3.00
CA ASN A 278 -10.67 -16.21 2.43
C ASN A 278 -11.59 -15.44 1.47
N PHE A 279 -11.92 -14.18 1.80
CA PHE A 279 -12.66 -13.30 0.91
C PHE A 279 -11.94 -13.12 -0.43
N TYR A 280 -10.65 -12.78 -0.40
CA TYR A 280 -9.88 -12.62 -1.63
C TYR A 280 -9.77 -13.91 -2.44
N LEU A 281 -9.60 -15.06 -1.79
CA LEU A 281 -9.53 -16.34 -2.46
C LEU A 281 -10.87 -16.76 -3.09
N SER A 282 -11.99 -16.46 -2.44
CA SER A 282 -13.32 -16.72 -2.99
C SER A 282 -13.62 -15.91 -4.25
N MET A 283 -13.23 -14.64 -4.25
CA MET A 283 -13.42 -13.72 -5.38
C MET A 283 -12.44 -14.00 -6.54
N ASN A 284 -11.29 -14.60 -6.25
CA ASN A 284 -10.20 -14.80 -7.20
C ASN A 284 -9.76 -16.27 -7.28
N LYS A 285 -10.64 -17.13 -7.77
CA LYS A 285 -10.40 -18.60 -7.87
C LYS A 285 -9.11 -18.99 -8.59
N HIS A 286 -8.57 -18.10 -9.44
CA HIS A 286 -7.29 -18.32 -10.13
C HIS A 286 -6.05 -18.20 -9.26
N LEU A 287 -6.15 -17.61 -8.05
CA LEU A 287 -5.03 -17.51 -7.12
C LEU A 287 -4.65 -18.85 -6.47
N GLY A 288 -5.52 -19.87 -6.65
CA GLY A 288 -5.34 -21.14 -5.98
C GLY A 288 -5.55 -21.05 -4.47
N TYR A 289 -5.19 -22.13 -3.77
CA TYR A 289 -5.25 -22.18 -2.32
C TYR A 289 -4.06 -21.44 -1.69
N LYS A 290 -4.31 -20.59 -0.71
CA LYS A 290 -3.29 -19.98 0.14
C LYS A 290 -3.69 -20.07 1.61
N GLU A 291 -2.71 -20.22 2.48
CA GLU A 291 -2.88 -20.18 3.93
C GLU A 291 -1.85 -19.27 4.58
N ILE A 292 -2.19 -18.67 5.73
CA ILE A 292 -1.25 -17.89 6.52
C ILE A 292 -0.76 -18.75 7.68
N GLU A 293 0.55 -18.88 7.83
CA GLU A 293 1.14 -19.63 8.94
C GLU A 293 0.80 -18.98 10.29
N ILE A 294 0.68 -19.79 11.35
CA ILE A 294 0.40 -19.30 12.71
C ILE A 294 1.48 -18.30 13.17
N SER A 295 2.73 -18.57 12.82
CA SER A 295 3.85 -17.63 13.08
C SER A 295 3.63 -16.27 12.39
N ALA A 296 3.20 -16.27 11.14
CA ALA A 296 2.88 -15.06 10.37
C ALA A 296 1.71 -14.27 10.98
N LEU A 297 0.63 -14.97 11.40
CA LEU A 297 -0.48 -14.34 12.11
C LEU A 297 -0.04 -13.67 13.42
N ASN A 298 0.90 -14.28 14.16
CA ASN A 298 1.44 -13.67 15.36
C ASN A 298 2.25 -12.39 15.06
N TYR A 299 3.03 -12.37 13.97
CA TYR A 299 3.73 -11.15 13.55
C TYR A 299 2.76 -10.03 13.14
N LEU A 300 1.69 -10.36 12.43
CA LEU A 300 0.62 -9.39 12.13
C LEU A 300 0.01 -8.83 13.42
N ARG A 301 -0.32 -9.72 14.40
CA ARG A 301 -0.93 -9.33 15.67
C ARG A 301 -0.09 -8.33 16.48
N ILE A 302 1.23 -8.51 16.54
CA ILE A 302 2.11 -7.62 17.32
C ILE A 302 2.49 -6.34 16.58
N SER A 303 2.21 -6.24 15.29
CA SER A 303 2.56 -5.07 14.46
C SER A 303 1.88 -3.80 14.96
N LYS A 304 2.64 -2.70 14.97
CA LYS A 304 2.12 -1.35 15.24
C LYS A 304 1.57 -0.66 13.99
N LEU A 305 1.77 -1.25 12.81
CA LEU A 305 1.31 -0.71 11.53
C LEU A 305 -0.15 -1.04 11.26
N ILE A 306 -0.72 -2.00 12.00
CA ILE A 306 -2.09 -2.47 11.84
C ILE A 306 -2.92 -1.89 12.97
N ASP A 307 -3.62 -0.81 12.72
CA ASP A 307 -4.47 -0.12 13.66
C ASP A 307 -5.96 -0.15 13.28
N ASN A 308 -6.27 -0.46 12.04
CA ASN A 308 -7.62 -0.55 11.51
C ASN A 308 -7.75 -1.61 10.41
N ILE A 309 -8.98 -1.89 9.98
CA ILE A 309 -9.26 -2.92 8.98
C ILE A 309 -8.70 -2.57 7.59
N ASP A 310 -8.67 -1.30 7.21
CA ASP A 310 -8.14 -0.88 5.90
C ASP A 310 -6.62 -1.05 5.83
N ALA A 311 -5.91 -0.85 6.94
CA ALA A 311 -4.48 -1.13 7.03
C ALA A 311 -4.21 -2.65 6.91
N LEU A 312 -5.00 -3.47 7.60
CA LEU A 312 -4.90 -4.91 7.53
C LEU A 312 -5.23 -5.43 6.13
N ASP A 313 -6.31 -4.93 5.52
CA ASP A 313 -6.72 -5.27 4.16
C ASP A 313 -5.59 -5.04 3.15
N ASN A 314 -4.98 -3.85 3.18
CA ASN A 314 -3.86 -3.53 2.30
C ASN A 314 -2.65 -4.46 2.52
N ILE A 315 -2.35 -4.85 3.76
CA ILE A 315 -1.24 -5.75 4.08
C ILE A 315 -1.55 -7.17 3.56
N ILE A 316 -2.71 -7.74 3.88
CA ILE A 316 -3.12 -9.08 3.43
C ILE A 316 -3.14 -9.14 1.90
N PHE A 317 -3.69 -8.12 1.25
CA PHE A 317 -3.67 -8.00 -0.20
C PHE A 317 -2.26 -8.10 -0.78
N ASN A 318 -1.32 -7.30 -0.25
CA ASN A 318 0.05 -7.33 -0.75
C ASN A 318 0.78 -8.65 -0.42
N LEU A 319 0.48 -9.27 0.72
CA LEU A 319 1.01 -10.59 1.05
C LEU A 319 0.49 -11.67 0.06
N ILE A 320 -0.80 -11.65 -0.28
CA ILE A 320 -1.36 -12.56 -1.29
C ILE A 320 -0.66 -12.35 -2.64
N LYS A 321 -0.44 -11.09 -3.01
CA LYS A 321 0.18 -10.72 -4.29
C LYS A 321 1.64 -11.14 -4.38
N ASN A 322 2.40 -11.00 -3.30
CA ASN A 322 3.86 -11.11 -3.32
C ASN A 322 4.39 -12.43 -2.78
N SER A 323 3.60 -13.18 -1.98
CA SER A 323 4.03 -14.48 -1.47
C SER A 323 4.09 -15.53 -2.57
N VAL A 324 5.16 -16.32 -2.56
CA VAL A 324 5.37 -17.44 -3.49
C VAL A 324 4.78 -18.72 -2.88
N GLY A 325 4.06 -19.49 -3.69
CA GLY A 325 3.48 -20.76 -3.25
C GLY A 325 2.17 -20.61 -2.46
N GLN A 326 1.82 -21.68 -1.74
CA GLN A 326 0.54 -21.80 -1.04
C GLN A 326 0.55 -21.23 0.39
N LYS A 327 1.74 -21.04 0.98
CA LYS A 327 1.90 -20.57 2.36
C LYS A 327 2.43 -19.14 2.40
N ILE A 328 1.77 -18.30 3.19
CA ILE A 328 2.29 -16.99 3.57
C ILE A 328 3.05 -17.18 4.88
N SER A 329 4.37 -17.09 4.80
CA SER A 329 5.28 -17.35 5.91
C SER A 329 5.46 -16.12 6.81
N SER A 330 6.07 -16.34 7.99
CA SER A 330 6.49 -15.23 8.85
C SER A 330 7.52 -14.32 8.19
N GLU A 331 8.37 -14.86 7.32
CA GLU A 331 9.38 -14.10 6.57
C GLU A 331 8.73 -13.14 5.56
N ASP A 332 7.70 -13.59 4.84
CA ASP A 332 6.91 -12.74 3.94
C ASP A 332 6.31 -11.55 4.69
N VAL A 333 5.75 -11.80 5.88
CA VAL A 333 5.16 -10.75 6.72
C VAL A 333 6.23 -9.78 7.21
N ILE A 334 7.36 -10.28 7.74
CA ILE A 334 8.45 -9.46 8.25
C ILE A 334 9.00 -8.55 7.14
N ASN A 335 9.30 -9.11 5.98
CA ASN A 335 9.83 -8.37 4.84
C ASN A 335 8.85 -7.28 4.39
N HIS A 336 7.55 -7.60 4.31
CA HIS A 336 6.54 -6.63 3.90
C HIS A 336 6.37 -5.50 4.93
N LEU A 337 6.27 -5.83 6.22
CA LEU A 337 6.13 -4.84 7.30
C LEU A 337 7.36 -3.94 7.42
N SER A 338 8.56 -4.50 7.29
CA SER A 338 9.82 -3.74 7.31
C SER A 338 9.88 -2.73 6.16
N ALA A 339 9.45 -3.12 4.96
CA ALA A 339 9.38 -2.21 3.82
C ALA A 339 8.36 -1.07 4.02
N LEU A 340 7.25 -1.32 4.73
CA LEU A 340 6.27 -0.30 5.08
C LEU A 340 6.80 0.65 6.17
N ASP A 341 7.51 0.14 7.18
CA ASP A 341 8.13 0.97 8.23
C ASP A 341 9.17 1.94 7.63
N VAL A 342 9.98 1.49 6.70
CA VAL A 342 10.93 2.35 5.98
C VAL A 342 10.18 3.45 5.21
N LYS A 343 9.12 3.11 4.48
CA LYS A 343 8.30 4.11 3.75
C LYS A 343 7.61 5.09 4.68
N LYS A 344 7.09 4.64 5.82
CA LYS A 344 6.42 5.50 6.81
C LYS A 344 7.42 6.44 7.49
N ASN A 345 8.61 5.97 7.80
CA ASN A 345 9.69 6.80 8.33
C ASN A 345 10.18 7.85 7.32
N ILE A 346 10.23 7.52 6.03
CA ILE A 346 10.54 8.48 4.95
C ILE A 346 9.43 9.53 4.80
N SER A 347 8.17 9.19 4.95
CA SER A 347 7.05 10.14 4.83
C SER A 347 6.83 11.04 6.06
N VAL A 348 7.22 10.59 7.26
CA VAL A 348 7.11 11.36 8.52
C VAL A 348 8.32 12.27 8.74
N THR A 349 9.46 11.97 8.10
CA THR A 349 10.73 12.68 8.30
C THR A 349 10.91 13.93 7.45
N ASN A 350 9.90 14.40 6.73
CA ASN A 350 10.00 15.65 5.93
C ASN A 350 10.00 16.96 6.75
N LYS A 351 10.15 16.92 8.08
CA LYS A 351 10.35 18.14 8.88
C LYS A 351 11.63 18.21 9.73
N ASP A 352 12.32 17.09 10.01
CA ASP A 352 13.54 17.09 10.85
C ASP A 352 14.51 15.91 10.63
N SER A 353 14.46 15.22 9.50
CA SER A 353 15.44 14.17 9.18
C SER A 353 16.74 14.77 8.69
N PHE A 354 17.85 14.40 9.32
CA PHE A 354 19.18 14.56 8.74
C PHE A 354 19.32 13.48 7.64
N ASP A 355 18.91 13.81 6.41
CA ASP A 355 19.08 12.91 5.27
C ASP A 355 20.58 12.72 5.04
N ILE A 356 21.06 11.52 5.33
CA ILE A 356 22.27 11.00 4.72
C ILE A 356 21.82 10.57 3.31
N ASN A 357 21.77 11.50 2.39
CA ASN A 357 21.45 11.25 1.00
C ASN A 357 22.55 10.39 0.36
N ASP A 358 22.17 9.50 -0.56
CA ASP A 358 23.07 8.74 -1.42
C ASP A 358 24.16 9.63 -2.09
N SER A 359 23.89 10.93 -2.21
CA SER A 359 24.86 11.92 -2.66
C SER A 359 26.15 12.00 -1.82
N ILE A 360 26.15 11.51 -0.58
CA ILE A 360 27.37 11.43 0.26
C ILE A 360 28.32 10.36 -0.26
N PHE A 361 27.77 9.25 -0.78
CA PHE A 361 28.57 8.13 -1.31
C PHE A 361 29.16 8.41 -2.69
N ASN A 362 28.64 9.41 -3.40
CA ASN A 362 29.16 9.85 -4.70
C ASN A 362 30.29 10.91 -4.60
N GLN A 363 30.80 11.18 -3.38
CA GLN A 363 31.86 12.14 -3.11
C GLN A 363 33.17 11.47 -2.69
N SER A 364 34.24 12.21 -2.65
CA SER A 364 35.49 11.69 -2.08
C SER A 364 35.27 11.30 -0.61
N LEU A 365 35.98 10.27 -0.12
CA LEU A 365 35.88 9.82 1.26
C LEU A 365 36.11 10.95 2.27
N LYS A 366 36.97 11.92 1.95
CA LYS A 366 37.25 13.08 2.77
C LYS A 366 36.01 13.98 2.90
N GLU A 367 35.37 14.29 1.81
CA GLU A 367 34.15 15.14 1.78
C GLU A 367 32.95 14.43 2.43
N ALA A 368 32.78 13.14 2.17
CA ALA A 368 31.76 12.32 2.79
C ALA A 368 31.91 12.29 4.31
N ARG A 369 33.13 12.15 4.80
CA ARG A 369 33.46 12.16 6.23
C ARG A 369 33.18 13.53 6.87
N GLU A 370 33.56 14.64 6.25
CA GLU A 370 33.28 16.00 6.75
C GLU A 370 31.76 16.28 6.84
N LYS A 371 31.00 15.83 5.83
CA LYS A 371 29.54 15.94 5.85
C LYS A 371 28.91 15.11 6.96
N PHE A 372 29.31 13.85 7.10
CA PHE A 372 28.83 12.99 8.18
C PHE A 372 29.13 13.58 9.56
N GLU A 373 30.36 14.02 9.79
CA GLU A 373 30.76 14.63 11.07
C GLU A 373 29.95 15.92 11.35
N THR A 374 29.70 16.72 10.34
CA THR A 374 28.86 17.93 10.46
C THR A 374 27.43 17.57 10.84
N LEU A 375 26.84 16.57 10.21
CA LEU A 375 25.48 16.08 10.53
C LEU A 375 25.42 15.50 11.94
N TYR A 376 26.38 14.67 12.30
CA TYR A 376 26.49 14.04 13.63
C TYR A 376 26.51 15.09 14.74
N PHE A 377 27.41 16.08 14.65
CA PHE A 377 27.54 17.10 15.70
C PHE A 377 26.32 18.04 15.70
N LYS A 378 25.77 18.44 14.57
CA LYS A 378 24.52 19.25 14.53
C LYS A 378 23.35 18.52 15.17
N PHE A 379 23.21 17.21 14.94
CA PHE A 379 22.17 16.39 15.55
C PHE A 379 22.26 16.38 17.08
N HIS A 380 23.45 16.10 17.62
CA HIS A 380 23.63 16.04 19.06
C HIS A 380 23.53 17.42 19.75
N MET A 381 23.92 18.49 19.05
CA MET A 381 23.76 19.87 19.58
C MET A 381 22.30 20.31 19.63
N LYS A 382 21.45 19.86 18.69
CA LYS A 382 19.99 20.11 18.76
C LYS A 382 19.35 19.49 20.01
N LYS A 383 19.90 18.40 20.54
CA LYS A 383 19.45 17.76 21.80
C LYS A 383 19.89 18.51 23.07
N LYS A 384 20.46 19.72 22.94
CA LYS A 384 20.94 20.58 24.07
C LYS A 384 21.95 19.89 24.99
N LEU A 385 22.74 18.95 24.49
CA LEU A 385 23.81 18.30 25.21
C LEU A 385 24.92 19.33 25.56
N SER A 386 25.49 19.19 26.74
CA SER A 386 26.70 19.99 27.12
C SER A 386 27.89 19.54 26.27
N THR A 387 28.88 20.44 26.06
CA THR A 387 30.10 20.09 25.33
C THR A 387 30.88 18.94 25.99
N THR A 388 30.73 18.76 27.29
CA THR A 388 31.34 17.66 28.04
C THR A 388 30.65 16.33 27.74
N ASP A 389 29.31 16.33 27.68
CA ASP A 389 28.52 15.14 27.34
C ASP A 389 28.69 14.76 25.86
N LEU A 390 28.78 15.77 24.99
CA LEU A 390 29.04 15.56 23.57
C LEU A 390 30.43 14.92 23.34
N ALA A 391 31.45 15.36 24.11
CA ALA A 391 32.78 14.76 24.04
C ALA A 391 32.77 13.28 24.46
N LYS A 392 32.09 12.98 25.59
CA LYS A 392 31.92 11.59 26.05
C LYS A 392 31.19 10.73 25.02
N GLN A 393 30.09 11.23 24.45
CA GLN A 393 29.26 10.49 23.56
C GLN A 393 29.91 10.25 22.16
N SER A 394 30.70 11.23 21.71
CA SER A 394 31.44 11.10 20.42
C SER A 394 32.75 10.34 20.54
N GLY A 395 33.20 10.01 21.76
CA GLY A 395 34.51 9.36 22.01
C GLY A 395 35.71 10.26 21.64
N VAL A 396 35.49 11.59 21.58
CA VAL A 396 36.51 12.56 21.17
C VAL A 396 36.92 13.36 22.40
N GLU A 397 38.22 13.53 22.61
CA GLU A 397 38.74 14.37 23.70
C GLU A 397 38.24 15.83 23.58
N ARG A 398 37.88 16.46 24.69
CA ARG A 398 37.23 17.78 24.73
C ARG A 398 37.99 18.86 23.95
N THR A 399 39.31 18.88 24.08
CA THR A 399 40.18 19.82 23.35
C THR A 399 40.15 19.60 21.85
N HIS A 400 40.13 18.34 21.43
CA HIS A 400 40.04 17.94 20.04
C HIS A 400 38.64 18.18 19.45
N LEU A 401 37.58 17.99 20.25
CA LEU A 401 36.21 18.30 19.88
C LEU A 401 36.04 19.79 19.53
N TYR A 402 36.57 20.72 20.35
CA TYR A 402 36.47 22.13 20.04
C TYR A 402 37.16 22.50 18.73
N ARG A 403 38.35 21.97 18.47
CA ARG A 403 39.06 22.19 17.21
C ARG A 403 38.26 21.67 16.02
N LYS A 404 37.64 20.51 16.19
CA LYS A 404 36.83 19.85 15.14
C LYS A 404 35.55 20.62 14.86
N LEU A 405 34.81 21.04 15.87
CA LEU A 405 33.60 21.86 15.72
C LEU A 405 33.92 23.20 15.00
N LYS A 406 35.04 23.83 15.38
CA LYS A 406 35.51 25.06 14.72
C LYS A 406 35.88 24.83 13.27
N ALA A 407 36.56 23.72 12.94
CA ALA A 407 36.90 23.35 11.56
C ALA A 407 35.67 23.08 10.70
N LEU A 408 34.61 22.52 11.28
CA LEU A 408 33.33 22.23 10.61
C LEU A 408 32.37 23.44 10.60
N GLY A 409 32.82 24.63 11.05
CA GLY A 409 32.00 25.86 11.09
C GLY A 409 30.81 25.84 12.06
N ILE A 410 30.83 24.93 13.04
CA ILE A 410 29.76 24.79 14.02
C ILE A 410 30.03 25.66 15.24
N LYS A 411 29.17 26.66 15.48
CA LYS A 411 29.28 27.54 16.66
C LYS A 411 28.86 26.78 17.92
N THR A 412 29.76 26.70 18.90
CA THR A 412 29.43 26.26 20.27
C THR A 412 28.91 27.46 21.06
N LYS A 413 27.75 27.29 21.70
CA LYS A 413 27.27 28.28 22.70
C LYS A 413 28.08 28.17 23.97
#